data_843ab258e0937fd852d53682b9c0e796
#
_entry.id   843ab258e0937fd852d53682b9c0e796
#
_cell.length_a   1.000
_cell.length_b   1.000
_cell.length_c   1.000
_cell.angle_alpha   90.00
_cell.angle_beta   90.00
_cell.angle_gamma   90.00
#
_symmetry.space_group_name_H-M   'P 1'
#
loop_
_entity.id
_entity.type
_entity.pdbx_description
1 polymer ?
#
loop_
_entity_poly.entity_id
_entity_poly.type
_entity_poly.pdbx_seq_one_letter_code
_entity_poly.pdbx_strand_id
1 'polypeptide(L)'
;TGVQTCALPISYIARPGRFWISLIGAFFSLGITAGICEELVFRGMIFRYMEKTLGLKLAVIIPAILFAFLHIMNMQTFDLLDLVLLVLAGSSAAVMFTFYAVKSASIYPGALAHTLWNTLIIGGVFGVGDIVNGMRNESYIIIPIKSTSKLLTGGNFGVEAGLPAIVGYIAVTLLIGIFIKKEQMKLG
;
A
#
# COMPACT_ATOMS: atom_id res chain seq x y z
N THR A 1 0.77 -42.20 9.87
CA THR A 1 0.10 -41.36 8.87
C THR A 1 -0.50 -40.17 9.58
N GLY A 2 0.32 -39.14 9.81
CA GLY A 2 -0.12 -37.88 10.41
C GLY A 2 -0.76 -37.00 9.35
N VAL A 3 -2.04 -36.73 9.50
CA VAL A 3 -2.73 -35.67 8.78
C VAL A 3 -2.16 -34.36 9.29
N GLN A 4 -1.27 -33.73 8.51
CA GLN A 4 -0.88 -32.33 8.73
C GLN A 4 -2.09 -31.47 8.38
N THR A 5 -2.82 -31.04 9.42
CA THR A 5 -3.79 -29.97 9.28
C THR A 5 -3.04 -28.74 8.82
N CYS A 6 -3.38 -28.23 7.65
CA CYS A 6 -2.86 -26.99 7.06
C CYS A 6 -3.47 -25.79 7.80
N ALA A 7 -3.21 -25.68 9.10
CA ALA A 7 -3.45 -24.45 9.85
C ALA A 7 -2.24 -23.55 9.60
N LEU A 8 -2.45 -22.42 8.97
CA LEU A 8 -1.44 -21.36 8.87
C LEU A 8 -1.01 -21.03 10.30
N PRO A 9 0.25 -21.29 10.71
CA PRO A 9 0.68 -20.97 12.05
C PRO A 9 0.79 -19.44 12.15
N ILE A 10 -0.23 -18.81 12.69
CA ILE A 10 -0.13 -17.41 13.11
C ILE A 10 0.73 -17.44 14.36
N SER A 11 1.98 -17.03 14.25
CA SER A 11 2.85 -16.90 15.42
C SER A 11 2.60 -15.53 16.05
N TYR A 12 2.07 -15.56 17.28
CA TYR A 12 1.79 -14.37 18.07
C TYR A 12 3.03 -14.05 18.91
N ILE A 13 3.68 -12.91 18.61
CA ILE A 13 4.72 -12.34 19.47
C ILE A 13 4.08 -11.22 20.29
N ALA A 14 3.40 -11.58 21.38
CA ALA A 14 2.86 -10.59 22.28
C ALA A 14 3.96 -9.94 23.11
N ARG A 15 4.16 -8.66 22.93
CA ARG A 15 4.77 -7.76 23.93
C ARG A 15 3.69 -6.79 24.43
N PRO A 16 2.75 -7.22 25.30
CA PRO A 16 1.52 -6.46 25.61
C PRO A 16 1.78 -5.04 26.07
N GLY A 17 2.84 -4.81 26.85
CA GLY A 17 3.15 -3.49 27.41
C GLY A 17 3.62 -2.43 26.40
N ARG A 18 4.04 -2.84 25.20
CA ARG A 18 4.49 -1.93 24.15
C ARG A 18 3.50 -1.76 22.99
N PHE A 19 2.49 -2.61 22.94
CA PHE A 19 1.53 -2.61 21.82
C PHE A 19 0.90 -1.24 21.57
N TRP A 20 0.30 -0.66 22.60
CA TRP A 20 -0.38 0.62 22.48
C TRP A 20 0.57 1.77 22.16
N ILE A 21 1.77 1.78 22.75
CA ILE A 21 2.78 2.80 22.46
C ILE A 21 3.23 2.71 21.00
N SER A 22 3.49 1.49 20.49
CA SER A 22 3.88 1.28 19.09
C SER A 22 2.73 1.59 18.13
N LEU A 23 1.50 1.19 18.44
CA LEU A 23 0.33 1.48 17.61
C LEU A 23 0.07 2.99 17.53
N ILE A 24 0.07 3.68 18.65
CA ILE A 24 -0.12 5.14 18.71
C ILE A 24 1.05 5.85 18.00
N GLY A 25 2.28 5.44 18.27
CA GLY A 25 3.47 5.97 17.61
C GLY A 25 3.40 5.79 16.08
N ALA A 26 3.08 4.59 15.60
CA ALA A 26 2.93 4.30 14.17
C ALA A 26 1.78 5.09 13.54
N PHE A 27 0.66 5.24 14.24
CA PHE A 27 -0.48 6.02 13.76
C PHE A 27 -0.10 7.49 13.51
N PHE A 28 0.57 8.13 14.47
CA PHE A 28 0.94 9.54 14.33
C PHE A 28 2.15 9.75 13.40
N SER A 29 3.18 8.90 13.47
CA SER A 29 4.42 9.10 12.70
C SER A 29 4.30 8.62 11.25
N LEU A 30 3.71 7.46 11.01
CA LEU A 30 3.59 6.84 9.68
C LEU A 30 2.19 7.01 9.10
N GLY A 31 1.16 6.71 9.88
CA GLY A 31 -0.22 6.75 9.42
C GLY A 31 -0.65 8.16 9.01
N ILE A 32 -0.70 9.09 9.95
CA ILE A 32 -1.15 10.47 9.67
C ILE A 32 -0.16 11.18 8.76
N THR A 33 1.14 11.13 9.06
CA THR A 33 2.14 11.90 8.31
C THR A 33 2.19 11.46 6.85
N ALA A 34 2.37 10.17 6.57
CA ALA A 34 2.38 9.67 5.20
C ALA A 34 0.96 9.65 4.61
N GLY A 35 0.00 9.00 5.28
CA GLY A 35 -1.34 8.81 4.73
C GLY A 35 -2.09 10.10 4.43
N ILE A 36 -1.99 11.13 5.27
CA ILE A 36 -2.67 12.41 5.03
C ILE A 36 -1.83 13.34 4.17
N CYS A 37 -0.54 13.55 4.51
CA CYS A 37 0.29 14.51 3.80
C CYS A 37 0.53 14.08 2.34
N GLU A 38 0.79 12.81 2.09
CA GLU A 38 0.99 12.32 0.73
C GLU A 38 -0.31 12.41 -0.08
N GLU A 39 -1.47 12.05 0.48
CA GLU A 39 -2.74 12.19 -0.22
C GLU A 39 -3.09 13.65 -0.49
N LEU A 40 -2.80 14.55 0.43
CA LEU A 40 -3.01 15.97 0.23
C LEU A 40 -2.14 16.50 -0.92
N VAL A 41 -0.86 16.15 -0.94
CA VAL A 41 0.08 16.59 -1.99
C VAL A 41 -0.27 15.96 -3.33
N PHE A 42 -0.38 14.63 -3.39
CA PHE A 42 -0.53 13.93 -4.67
C PHE A 42 -1.94 14.03 -5.23
N ARG A 43 -2.99 13.85 -4.41
CA ARG A 43 -4.39 13.83 -4.88
C ARG A 43 -5.09 15.17 -4.67
N GLY A 44 -4.75 15.88 -3.61
CA GLY A 44 -5.30 17.21 -3.34
C GLY A 44 -4.72 18.29 -4.25
N MET A 45 -3.39 18.29 -4.45
CA MET A 45 -2.71 19.36 -5.19
C MET A 45 -2.29 18.94 -6.60
N ILE A 46 -1.34 17.99 -6.74
CA ILE A 46 -0.71 17.64 -8.02
C ILE A 46 -1.76 17.10 -9.00
N PHE A 47 -2.52 16.09 -8.60
CA PHE A 47 -3.57 15.51 -9.44
C PHE A 47 -4.58 16.57 -9.88
N ARG A 48 -5.13 17.37 -8.96
CA ARG A 48 -6.14 18.39 -9.29
C ARG A 48 -5.61 19.50 -10.21
N TYR A 49 -4.36 19.89 -10.03
CA TYR A 49 -3.71 20.83 -10.93
C TYR A 49 -3.54 20.25 -12.34
N MET A 50 -3.02 19.01 -12.42
CA MET A 50 -2.79 18.36 -13.71
C MET A 50 -4.09 17.96 -14.40
N GLU A 51 -5.13 17.59 -13.67
CA GLU A 51 -6.45 17.30 -14.22
C GLU A 51 -7.01 18.52 -15.00
N LYS A 52 -6.84 19.73 -14.46
CA LYS A 52 -7.29 20.98 -15.10
C LYS A 52 -6.42 21.38 -16.28
N THR A 53 -5.14 21.09 -16.26
CA THR A 53 -4.18 21.58 -17.27
C THR A 53 -3.86 20.56 -18.36
N LEU A 54 -3.77 19.27 -18.03
CA LEU A 54 -3.33 18.19 -18.91
C LEU A 54 -4.41 17.14 -19.17
N GLY A 55 -5.55 17.26 -18.49
CA GLY A 55 -6.65 16.30 -18.58
C GLY A 55 -6.44 15.04 -17.72
N LEU A 56 -7.52 14.31 -17.54
CA LEU A 56 -7.61 13.19 -16.57
C LEU A 56 -6.54 12.10 -16.76
N LYS A 57 -6.26 11.71 -18.00
CA LYS A 57 -5.33 10.59 -18.27
C LYS A 57 -3.91 10.88 -17.75
N LEU A 58 -3.35 12.04 -18.11
CA LEU A 58 -2.01 12.43 -17.68
C LEU A 58 -1.97 12.75 -16.19
N ALA A 59 -3.04 13.33 -15.65
CA ALA A 59 -3.16 13.60 -14.23
C ALA A 59 -3.17 12.32 -13.36
N VAL A 60 -3.62 11.18 -13.88
CA VAL A 60 -3.53 9.89 -13.19
C VAL A 60 -2.14 9.30 -13.32
N ILE A 61 -1.58 9.27 -14.54
CA ILE A 61 -0.34 8.52 -14.83
C ILE A 61 0.90 9.20 -14.24
N ILE A 62 1.07 10.50 -14.47
CA ILE A 62 2.31 11.20 -14.07
C ILE A 62 2.49 11.23 -12.55
N PRO A 63 1.50 11.63 -11.73
CA PRO A 63 1.66 11.58 -10.28
C PRO A 63 1.83 10.17 -9.74
N ALA A 64 1.26 9.13 -10.38
CA ALA A 64 1.42 7.76 -9.96
C ALA A 64 2.86 7.26 -10.15
N ILE A 65 3.47 7.57 -11.29
CA ILE A 65 4.87 7.26 -11.55
C ILE A 65 5.78 8.05 -10.59
N LEU A 66 5.54 9.34 -10.42
CA LEU A 66 6.31 10.18 -9.50
C LEU A 66 6.25 9.67 -8.07
N PHE A 67 5.06 9.27 -7.60
CA PHE A 67 4.86 8.67 -6.28
C PHE A 67 5.73 7.42 -6.09
N ALA A 68 5.72 6.51 -7.07
CA ALA A 68 6.54 5.31 -7.03
C ALA A 68 8.05 5.62 -7.00
N PHE A 69 8.50 6.59 -7.82
CA PHE A 69 9.90 6.99 -7.85
C PHE A 69 10.40 7.59 -6.54
N LEU A 70 9.58 8.34 -5.82
CA LEU A 70 9.96 8.87 -4.50
C LEU A 70 10.23 7.76 -3.48
N HIS A 71 9.56 6.62 -3.62
CA HIS A 71 9.77 5.46 -2.74
C HIS A 71 11.08 4.71 -3.02
N ILE A 72 11.74 4.94 -4.16
CA ILE A 72 13.08 4.38 -4.45
C ILE A 72 14.09 4.83 -3.40
N MET A 73 13.95 6.03 -2.84
CA MET A 73 14.82 6.55 -1.80
C MET A 73 14.77 5.71 -0.50
N ASN A 74 13.74 4.91 -0.31
CA ASN A 74 13.57 4.01 0.83
C ASN A 74 14.22 2.63 0.62
N MET A 75 14.78 2.35 -0.57
CA MET A 75 15.48 1.09 -0.84
C MET A 75 16.83 1.07 -0.11
N GLN A 76 17.04 0.05 0.71
CA GLN A 76 18.31 -0.13 1.44
C GLN A 76 19.41 -0.74 0.57
N THR A 77 19.04 -1.59 -0.38
CA THR A 77 19.93 -2.25 -1.34
C THR A 77 19.35 -2.15 -2.72
N PHE A 78 20.19 -1.94 -3.72
CA PHE A 78 19.75 -1.89 -5.11
C PHE A 78 19.68 -3.31 -5.69
N ASP A 79 18.47 -3.72 -6.08
CA ASP A 79 18.21 -4.94 -6.84
C ASP A 79 17.18 -4.60 -7.93
N LEU A 80 17.46 -5.02 -9.16
CA LEU A 80 16.63 -4.64 -10.30
C LEU A 80 15.19 -5.17 -10.20
N LEU A 81 15.02 -6.41 -9.72
CA LEU A 81 13.68 -6.99 -9.56
C LEU A 81 12.89 -6.27 -8.47
N ASP A 82 13.56 -5.97 -7.34
CA ASP A 82 12.94 -5.22 -6.24
C ASP A 82 12.54 -3.81 -6.70
N LEU A 83 13.37 -3.15 -7.53
CA LEU A 83 13.04 -1.86 -8.13
C LEU A 83 11.82 -1.94 -9.05
N VAL A 84 11.76 -2.94 -9.92
CA VAL A 84 10.61 -3.14 -10.83
C VAL A 84 9.34 -3.38 -10.05
N LEU A 85 9.39 -4.24 -9.03
CA LEU A 85 8.26 -4.54 -8.16
C LEU A 85 7.79 -3.29 -7.40
N LEU A 86 8.72 -2.51 -6.85
CA LEU A 86 8.42 -1.25 -6.17
C LEU A 86 7.72 -0.25 -7.08
N VAL A 87 8.25 -0.05 -8.30
CA VAL A 87 7.65 0.90 -9.27
C VAL A 87 6.26 0.44 -9.70
N LEU A 88 6.07 -0.84 -9.96
CA LEU A 88 4.76 -1.40 -10.32
C LEU A 88 3.76 -1.28 -9.16
N ALA A 89 4.17 -1.66 -7.95
CA ALA A 89 3.31 -1.61 -6.77
C ALA A 89 2.96 -0.17 -6.40
N GLY A 90 3.96 0.70 -6.27
CA GLY A 90 3.77 2.10 -5.92
C GLY A 90 2.90 2.85 -6.93
N SER A 91 3.12 2.63 -8.24
CA SER A 91 2.27 3.21 -9.28
C SER A 91 0.84 2.67 -9.22
N SER A 92 0.66 1.36 -9.00
CA SER A 92 -0.67 0.74 -8.91
C SER A 92 -1.45 1.24 -7.69
N ALA A 93 -0.78 1.33 -6.53
CA ALA A 93 -1.37 1.90 -5.32
C ALA A 93 -1.74 3.38 -5.52
N ALA A 94 -0.84 4.15 -6.16
CA ALA A 94 -1.08 5.56 -6.45
C ALA A 94 -2.29 5.76 -7.38
N VAL A 95 -2.45 4.94 -8.41
CA VAL A 95 -3.64 4.94 -9.28
C VAL A 95 -4.90 4.61 -8.48
N MET A 96 -4.85 3.58 -7.63
CA MET A 96 -5.96 3.21 -6.76
C MET A 96 -6.43 4.37 -5.87
N PHE A 97 -5.51 5.05 -5.19
CA PHE A 97 -5.83 6.22 -4.35
C PHE A 97 -6.39 7.39 -5.18
N THR A 98 -5.88 7.58 -6.40
CA THR A 98 -6.44 8.59 -7.31
C THR A 98 -7.88 8.26 -7.69
N PHE A 99 -8.22 6.99 -7.93
CA PHE A 99 -9.60 6.57 -8.20
C PHE A 99 -10.51 6.75 -6.98
N TYR A 100 -10.02 6.56 -5.75
CA TYR A 100 -10.77 6.94 -4.55
C TYR A 100 -11.08 8.44 -4.55
N ALA A 101 -10.10 9.30 -4.85
CA ALA A 101 -10.28 10.74 -4.89
C ALA A 101 -11.25 11.19 -5.99
N VAL A 102 -11.20 10.56 -7.18
CA VAL A 102 -12.15 10.81 -8.28
C VAL A 102 -13.57 10.40 -7.89
N LYS A 103 -13.73 9.17 -7.34
CA LYS A 103 -15.05 8.62 -6.99
C LYS A 103 -15.76 9.42 -5.90
N SER A 104 -15.02 9.84 -4.88
CA SER A 104 -15.58 10.54 -3.72
C SER A 104 -15.55 12.06 -3.84
N ALA A 105 -14.92 12.60 -4.90
CA ALA A 105 -14.58 14.02 -5.02
C ALA A 105 -13.77 14.57 -3.82
N SER A 106 -13.10 13.70 -3.08
CA SER A 106 -12.44 13.99 -1.81
C SER A 106 -11.19 13.12 -1.64
N ILE A 107 -10.19 13.64 -0.91
CA ILE A 107 -8.99 12.86 -0.54
C ILE A 107 -9.25 11.94 0.67
N TYR A 108 -10.27 12.17 1.47
CA TYR A 108 -10.47 11.51 2.76
C TYR A 108 -10.55 9.98 2.70
N PRO A 109 -11.27 9.34 1.76
CA PRO A 109 -11.29 7.86 1.70
C PRO A 109 -9.93 7.27 1.40
N GLY A 110 -9.16 7.88 0.48
CA GLY A 110 -7.79 7.49 0.18
C GLY A 110 -6.87 7.70 1.38
N ALA A 111 -6.92 8.87 2.00
CA ALA A 111 -6.14 9.19 3.18
C ALA A 111 -6.43 8.24 4.35
N LEU A 112 -7.68 7.87 4.59
CA LEU A 112 -8.04 6.90 5.61
C LEU A 112 -7.47 5.52 5.31
N ALA A 113 -7.64 5.02 4.09
CA ALA A 113 -7.11 3.73 3.68
C ALA A 113 -5.58 3.69 3.76
N HIS A 114 -4.91 4.75 3.33
CA HIS A 114 -3.46 4.90 3.38
C HIS A 114 -2.95 4.99 4.83
N THR A 115 -3.60 5.78 5.67
CA THR A 115 -3.30 5.88 7.11
C THR A 115 -3.42 4.52 7.80
N LEU A 116 -4.49 3.78 7.55
CA LEU A 116 -4.70 2.45 8.11
C LEU A 116 -3.63 1.46 7.62
N TRP A 117 -3.31 1.48 6.33
CA TRP A 117 -2.26 0.64 5.78
C TRP A 117 -0.91 0.90 6.45
N ASN A 118 -0.50 2.16 6.47
CA ASN A 118 0.78 2.54 7.07
C ASN A 118 0.84 2.25 8.57
N THR A 119 -0.24 2.46 9.29
CA THR A 119 -0.29 2.15 10.72
C THR A 119 -0.21 0.64 10.98
N LEU A 120 -1.00 -0.13 10.24
CA LEU A 120 -1.20 -1.56 10.54
C LEU A 120 -0.08 -2.44 9.95
N ILE A 121 0.36 -2.14 8.74
CA ILE A 121 1.35 -2.95 8.02
C ILE A 121 2.75 -2.38 8.19
N ILE A 122 2.99 -1.13 7.78
CA ILE A 122 4.31 -0.51 7.87
C ILE A 122 4.70 -0.24 9.33
N GLY A 123 3.74 0.15 10.15
CA GLY A 123 3.91 0.36 11.60
C GLY A 123 4.06 -0.92 12.42
N GLY A 124 4.05 -2.10 11.77
CA GLY A 124 4.40 -3.37 12.39
C GLY A 124 3.34 -3.94 13.35
N VAL A 125 2.08 -3.58 13.22
CA VAL A 125 0.99 -4.29 13.93
C VAL A 125 0.82 -5.67 13.31
N PHE A 126 0.69 -5.72 11.99
CA PHE A 126 0.65 -6.97 11.22
C PHE A 126 1.91 -7.07 10.37
N GLY A 127 2.65 -8.16 10.53
CA GLY A 127 3.77 -8.51 9.67
C GLY A 127 3.41 -9.71 8.80
N VAL A 128 3.81 -9.66 7.54
CA VAL A 128 3.62 -10.76 6.60
C VAL A 128 4.99 -11.23 6.13
N GLY A 129 5.27 -12.53 6.32
CA GLY A 129 6.58 -13.11 6.09
C GLY A 129 7.47 -13.12 7.34
N ASP A 130 8.47 -14.00 7.34
CA ASP A 130 9.39 -14.16 8.48
C ASP A 130 10.50 -13.10 8.49
N ILE A 131 10.82 -12.55 7.32
CA ILE A 131 11.89 -11.57 7.12
C ILE A 131 11.34 -10.40 6.31
N VAL A 132 11.55 -9.19 6.79
CA VAL A 132 11.24 -7.94 6.11
C VAL A 132 12.52 -7.13 6.02
N ASN A 133 12.88 -6.68 4.81
CA ASN A 133 14.11 -5.90 4.57
C ASN A 133 15.40 -6.57 5.10
N GLY A 134 15.49 -7.90 5.00
CA GLY A 134 16.64 -8.66 5.49
C GLY A 134 16.73 -8.83 7.00
N MET A 135 15.79 -8.27 7.77
CA MET A 135 15.69 -8.41 9.23
C MET A 135 14.50 -9.30 9.61
N ARG A 136 14.63 -9.95 10.77
CA ARG A 136 13.51 -10.72 11.31
C ARG A 136 12.32 -9.80 11.56
N ASN A 137 11.15 -10.24 11.11
CA ASN A 137 9.91 -9.50 11.32
C ASN A 137 9.59 -9.41 12.83
N GLU A 138 9.55 -8.20 13.38
CA GLU A 138 9.26 -7.94 14.80
C GLU A 138 7.82 -7.48 15.04
N SER A 139 6.94 -7.66 14.05
CA SER A 139 5.53 -7.27 14.16
C SER A 139 4.82 -8.01 15.30
N TYR A 140 3.75 -7.41 15.83
CA TYR A 140 2.97 -8.01 16.92
C TYR A 140 2.25 -9.29 16.49
N ILE A 141 1.71 -9.29 15.28
CA ILE A 141 1.06 -10.45 14.67
C ILE A 141 1.83 -10.77 13.40
N ILE A 142 2.42 -11.95 13.33
CA ILE A 142 3.17 -12.39 12.15
C ILE A 142 2.37 -13.45 11.42
N ILE A 143 2.13 -13.22 10.14
CA ILE A 143 1.57 -14.18 9.19
C ILE A 143 2.76 -14.73 8.39
N PRO A 144 3.28 -15.93 8.72
CA PRO A 144 4.47 -16.45 8.05
C PRO A 144 4.16 -16.82 6.61
N ILE A 145 5.00 -16.36 5.68
CA ILE A 145 4.99 -16.83 4.29
C ILE A 145 6.20 -17.72 4.08
N LYS A 146 5.96 -19.00 3.80
CA LYS A 146 7.02 -19.96 3.45
C LYS A 146 7.40 -19.85 1.97
N SER A 147 7.81 -18.66 1.54
CA SER A 147 8.25 -18.45 0.16
C SER A 147 9.48 -17.55 0.13
N THR A 148 10.47 -17.96 -0.67
CA THR A 148 11.67 -17.16 -0.98
C THR A 148 11.49 -16.35 -2.27
N SER A 149 10.33 -16.48 -2.95
CA SER A 149 10.06 -15.78 -4.19
C SER A 149 9.83 -14.29 -3.94
N LYS A 150 10.71 -13.44 -4.44
CA LYS A 150 10.55 -11.97 -4.38
C LYS A 150 9.23 -11.50 -5.00
N LEU A 151 8.72 -12.21 -6.02
CA LEU A 151 7.43 -11.89 -6.64
C LEU A 151 6.27 -12.00 -5.65
N LEU A 152 6.33 -12.93 -4.70
CA LEU A 152 5.28 -13.12 -3.70
C LEU A 152 5.51 -12.24 -2.46
N THR A 153 6.76 -12.11 -2.04
CA THR A 153 7.12 -11.42 -0.79
C THR A 153 7.37 -9.93 -0.97
N GLY A 154 7.53 -9.45 -2.22
CA GLY A 154 7.89 -8.06 -2.52
C GLY A 154 9.39 -7.77 -2.32
N GLY A 155 10.22 -8.81 -2.15
CA GLY A 155 11.66 -8.66 -1.96
C GLY A 155 12.02 -7.85 -0.71
N ASN A 156 13.02 -7.00 -0.84
CA ASN A 156 13.49 -6.15 0.26
C ASN A 156 12.48 -5.05 0.67
N PHE A 157 11.49 -4.76 -0.16
CA PHE A 157 10.48 -3.74 0.13
C PHE A 157 9.31 -4.27 0.97
N GLY A 158 9.10 -5.59 0.96
CA GLY A 158 8.04 -6.25 1.71
C GLY A 158 6.79 -6.52 0.87
N VAL A 159 5.80 -7.14 1.50
CA VAL A 159 4.61 -7.69 0.84
C VAL A 159 3.79 -6.66 0.04
N GLU A 160 3.91 -5.40 0.38
CA GLU A 160 3.25 -4.29 -0.31
C GLU A 160 3.78 -4.07 -1.73
N ALA A 161 5.00 -4.54 -2.03
CA ALA A 161 5.57 -4.55 -3.38
C ALA A 161 5.42 -5.91 -4.09
N GLY A 162 4.82 -6.91 -3.44
CA GLY A 162 4.61 -8.22 -4.04
C GLY A 162 3.45 -8.24 -5.06
N LEU A 163 3.46 -9.22 -5.97
CA LEU A 163 2.39 -9.41 -6.95
C LEU A 163 1.00 -9.50 -6.31
N PRO A 164 0.78 -10.17 -5.14
CA PRO A 164 -0.52 -10.18 -4.51
C PRO A 164 -1.06 -8.78 -4.19
N ALA A 165 -0.20 -7.89 -3.69
CA ALA A 165 -0.58 -6.51 -3.42
C ALA A 165 -0.87 -5.73 -4.71
N ILE A 166 -0.02 -5.86 -5.73
CA ILE A 166 -0.23 -5.24 -7.05
C ILE A 166 -1.58 -5.66 -7.64
N VAL A 167 -1.88 -6.96 -7.62
CA VAL A 167 -3.18 -7.49 -8.09
C VAL A 167 -4.32 -6.91 -7.26
N GLY A 168 -4.15 -6.81 -5.94
CA GLY A 168 -5.13 -6.20 -5.04
C GLY A 168 -5.39 -4.73 -5.39
N TYR A 169 -4.35 -3.92 -5.59
CA TYR A 169 -4.48 -2.51 -5.98
C TYR A 169 -5.21 -2.35 -7.33
N ILE A 170 -4.86 -3.17 -8.32
CA ILE A 170 -5.51 -3.16 -9.64
C ILE A 170 -6.97 -3.59 -9.51
N ALA A 171 -7.28 -4.66 -8.77
CA ALA A 171 -8.64 -5.14 -8.57
C ALA A 171 -9.54 -4.07 -7.91
N VAL A 172 -9.06 -3.41 -6.86
CA VAL A 172 -9.78 -2.31 -6.20
C VAL A 172 -9.98 -1.14 -7.17
N THR A 173 -8.97 -0.76 -7.94
CA THR A 173 -9.07 0.29 -8.97
C THR A 173 -10.17 -0.02 -9.99
N LEU A 174 -10.19 -1.26 -10.51
CA LEU A 174 -11.20 -1.69 -11.47
C LEU A 174 -12.62 -1.68 -10.88
N LEU A 175 -12.77 -2.14 -9.63
CA LEU A 175 -14.06 -2.10 -8.93
C LEU A 175 -14.57 -0.66 -8.79
N ILE A 176 -13.71 0.28 -8.33
CA ILE A 176 -14.08 1.69 -8.23
C ILE A 176 -14.45 2.26 -9.61
N GLY A 177 -13.69 1.92 -10.65
CA GLY A 177 -13.97 2.34 -12.03
C GLY A 177 -15.34 1.87 -12.55
N ILE A 178 -15.73 0.63 -12.21
CA ILE A 178 -17.06 0.09 -12.55
C ILE A 178 -18.15 0.89 -11.83
N PHE A 179 -17.96 1.25 -10.54
CA PHE A 179 -18.92 2.06 -9.80
C PHE A 179 -19.06 3.46 -10.39
N ILE A 180 -17.95 4.12 -10.76
CA ILE A 180 -17.98 5.43 -11.41
C ILE A 180 -18.79 5.36 -12.70
N LYS A 181 -18.54 4.37 -13.58
CA LYS A 181 -19.24 4.20 -14.84
C LYS A 181 -20.74 3.97 -14.64
N LYS A 182 -21.13 3.14 -13.65
CA LYS A 182 -22.55 2.87 -13.35
C LYS A 182 -23.30 4.12 -12.89
N GLU A 183 -22.66 5.00 -12.12
CA GLU A 183 -23.28 6.25 -11.69
C GLU A 183 -23.48 7.22 -12.86
N GLN A 184 -22.48 7.35 -13.73
CA GLN A 184 -22.60 8.18 -14.93
C GLN A 184 -23.76 7.72 -15.84
N MET A 185 -23.96 6.39 -16.01
CA MET A 185 -25.07 5.83 -16.80
C MET A 185 -26.45 6.04 -16.18
N LYS A 186 -26.55 6.36 -14.89
CA LYS A 186 -27.85 6.64 -14.24
C LYS A 186 -28.25 8.11 -14.33
N LEU A 187 -27.30 8.98 -14.65
CA LEU A 187 -27.50 10.43 -14.70
C LEU A 187 -27.69 10.97 -16.12
N GLY A 188 -27.43 10.13 -17.14
CA GLY A 188 -27.66 10.43 -18.56
C GLY A 188 -28.86 9.65 -19.11
#